data_fb6b73fc82db4c0b5c08f29912baa545
#
_entry.id   fb6b73fc82db4c0b5c08f29912baa545
#
_cell.length_a   1.000
_cell.length_b   1.000
_cell.length_c   1.000
_cell.angle_alpha   90.00
_cell.angle_beta   90.00
_cell.angle_gamma   90.00
#
_symmetry.space_group_name_H-M   'P 1'
#
loop_
_entity.id
_entity.type
_entity.pdbx_description
1 polymer ?
#
loop_
_entity_poly.entity_id
_entity_poly.type
_entity_poly.pdbx_seq_one_letter_code
_entity_poly.pdbx_strand_id
1 'polypeptide(L)'
;GYGSQRLASFYADYLAGAGPMAGGEPLKNAPAENCAHIAFYLRTGADDRGFYRNILTGYVKEEFERLQALHPGLYTHQIELIPGKGHSIDYRPTTPWLKQYTRNPYPKYVYWEDFEMDGLHRKGFYNLFVKERPNDDINARTRYEMSITDNHITLNVDNVVYETVQKDPRWGIEMKFRKNYTPAAKGKVIIYLCDELVDLKKEITVTVNGKQAFQGKVKPHLKT
;
A
#
# COMPACT_ATOMS: atom_id res chain seq x y z
N GLY A 1 17.38 -3.20 2.08
CA GLY A 1 16.93 -1.97 1.46
C GLY A 1 15.77 -2.19 0.51
N TYR A 2 16.04 -2.39 -0.76
CA TYR A 2 15.01 -2.50 -1.81
C TYR A 2 13.98 -3.58 -1.54
N GLY A 3 14.42 -4.82 -1.29
CA GLY A 3 13.53 -5.95 -1.03
C GLY A 3 12.61 -5.71 0.16
N SER A 4 13.10 -5.09 1.24
CA SER A 4 12.27 -4.76 2.40
C SER A 4 11.20 -3.72 2.07
N GLN A 5 11.48 -2.75 1.19
CA GLN A 5 10.47 -1.78 0.75
C GLN A 5 9.38 -2.45 -0.11
N ARG A 6 9.80 -3.30 -1.07
CA ARG A 6 8.85 -4.07 -1.90
C ARG A 6 7.97 -4.98 -1.05
N LEU A 7 8.58 -5.74 -0.13
CA LEU A 7 7.85 -6.64 0.77
C LEU A 7 6.90 -5.86 1.70
N ALA A 8 7.33 -4.70 2.20
CA ALA A 8 6.49 -3.84 3.03
C ALA A 8 5.23 -3.38 2.29
N SER A 9 5.36 -2.97 1.02
CA SER A 9 4.23 -2.56 0.19
C SER A 9 3.37 -3.76 -0.24
N PHE A 10 3.99 -4.87 -0.66
CA PHE A 10 3.28 -6.04 -1.17
C PHE A 10 2.55 -6.82 -0.08
N TYR A 11 3.11 -6.91 1.13
CA TYR A 11 2.60 -7.67 2.26
C TYR A 11 2.21 -6.79 3.46
N ALA A 12 1.87 -5.51 3.23
CA ALA A 12 1.54 -4.59 4.31
C ALA A 12 0.45 -5.11 5.26
N ASP A 13 -0.53 -5.83 4.72
CA ASP A 13 -1.63 -6.42 5.50
C ASP A 13 -1.21 -7.51 6.49
N TYR A 14 -0.01 -8.09 6.36
CA TYR A 14 0.55 -9.05 7.34
C TYR A 14 1.42 -8.40 8.42
N LEU A 15 1.82 -7.15 8.22
CA LEU A 15 2.85 -6.50 9.02
C LEU A 15 2.28 -5.51 10.02
N ALA A 16 2.92 -5.37 11.17
CA ALA A 16 2.75 -4.23 12.08
C ALA A 16 3.63 -3.06 11.67
N GLY A 17 4.78 -3.35 11.07
CA GLY A 17 5.71 -2.35 10.60
C GLY A 17 6.84 -2.94 9.77
N ALA A 18 7.59 -2.07 9.12
CA ALA A 18 8.75 -2.42 8.30
C ALA A 18 9.87 -1.41 8.46
N GLY A 19 11.11 -1.90 8.50
CA GLY A 19 12.30 -1.08 8.69
C GLY A 19 13.31 -1.27 7.55
N PRO A 20 13.06 -0.78 6.34
CA PRO A 20 14.05 -0.79 5.27
C PRO A 20 15.29 0.02 5.66
N MET A 21 16.46 -0.47 5.28
CA MET A 21 17.73 0.18 5.60
C MET A 21 18.60 0.28 4.35
N ALA A 22 19.27 1.43 4.18
CA ALA A 22 20.05 1.74 2.99
C ALA A 22 19.23 1.41 1.72
N GLY A 23 17.98 1.86 1.73
CA GLY A 23 17.00 1.65 0.68
C GLY A 23 16.99 2.78 -0.34
N GLY A 24 15.91 2.87 -1.06
CA GLY A 24 15.69 3.85 -2.14
C GLY A 24 15.05 3.15 -3.33
N GLU A 25 13.99 2.37 -3.08
CA GLU A 25 13.22 1.75 -4.14
C GLU A 25 12.33 2.80 -4.81
N PRO A 26 12.24 2.83 -6.14
CA PRO A 26 11.25 3.64 -6.83
C PRO A 26 9.83 3.33 -6.35
N LEU A 27 9.01 4.37 -6.17
CA LEU A 27 7.61 4.22 -5.69
C LEU A 27 6.75 3.34 -6.60
N LYS A 28 7.09 3.23 -7.89
CA LYS A 28 6.42 2.29 -8.80
C LYS A 28 6.57 0.83 -8.37
N ASN A 29 7.74 0.46 -7.83
CA ASN A 29 8.03 -0.91 -7.42
C ASN A 29 7.58 -1.20 -5.98
N ALA A 30 7.34 -0.16 -5.19
CA ALA A 30 6.89 -0.23 -3.81
C ALA A 30 5.94 0.92 -3.50
N PRO A 31 4.68 0.87 -3.98
CA PRO A 31 3.70 1.92 -3.72
C PRO A 31 3.55 2.20 -2.23
N ALA A 32 3.80 3.45 -1.82
CA ALA A 32 3.71 3.87 -0.42
C ALA A 32 2.27 3.80 0.10
N GLU A 33 1.30 3.96 -0.78
CA GLU A 33 -0.13 3.95 -0.46
C GLU A 33 -0.59 2.63 0.18
N ASN A 34 0.04 1.50 -0.17
CA ASN A 34 -0.24 0.20 0.44
C ASN A 34 0.13 0.15 1.93
N CYS A 35 0.99 1.05 2.37
CA CYS A 35 1.54 1.08 3.74
C CYS A 35 0.67 1.87 4.73
N ALA A 36 -0.62 2.10 4.46
CA ALA A 36 -1.49 2.96 5.26
C ALA A 36 -1.54 2.57 6.77
N HIS A 37 -1.44 1.29 7.09
CA HIS A 37 -1.63 0.77 8.44
C HIS A 37 -0.38 0.14 9.06
N ILE A 38 0.79 0.32 8.44
CA ILE A 38 2.05 -0.16 9.01
C ILE A 38 2.92 1.01 9.47
N ALA A 39 3.71 0.78 10.51
CA ALA A 39 4.76 1.70 10.90
C ALA A 39 5.97 1.52 9.96
N PHE A 40 6.38 2.57 9.27
CA PHE A 40 7.41 2.49 8.25
C PHE A 40 8.65 3.30 8.63
N TYR A 41 9.78 2.63 8.87
CA TYR A 41 11.02 3.30 9.25
C TYR A 41 12.12 3.05 8.22
N LEU A 42 12.35 4.02 7.34
CA LEU A 42 13.40 3.96 6.33
C LEU A 42 14.59 4.84 6.73
N ARG A 43 15.78 4.26 6.73
CA ARG A 43 17.05 4.96 6.98
C ARG A 43 17.98 4.79 5.79
N THR A 44 18.50 5.89 5.28
CA THR A 44 19.47 5.91 4.16
C THR A 44 20.53 6.97 4.41
N GLY A 45 21.77 6.73 4.03
CA GLY A 45 22.81 7.75 4.10
C GLY A 45 22.53 8.89 3.10
N ALA A 46 22.69 10.15 3.53
CA ALA A 46 22.50 11.31 2.66
C ALA A 46 23.49 11.32 1.48
N ASP A 47 24.65 10.68 1.65
CA ASP A 47 25.69 10.54 0.63
C ASP A 47 25.65 9.18 -0.10
N ASP A 48 24.60 8.37 0.11
CA ASP A 48 24.41 7.11 -0.61
C ASP A 48 23.87 7.35 -2.03
N ARG A 49 24.78 7.79 -2.91
CA ARG A 49 24.46 8.18 -4.30
C ARG A 49 24.35 7.01 -5.27
N GLY A 50 24.77 5.80 -4.85
CA GLY A 50 24.67 4.60 -5.68
C GLY A 50 23.22 4.30 -6.03
N PHE A 51 22.92 4.16 -7.34
CA PHE A 51 21.57 3.97 -7.86
C PHE A 51 20.55 5.00 -7.34
N TYR A 52 21.01 6.22 -7.01
CA TYR A 52 20.20 7.34 -6.50
C TYR A 52 19.41 7.02 -5.21
N ARG A 53 19.91 6.12 -4.36
CA ARG A 53 19.21 5.69 -3.14
C ARG A 53 18.83 6.85 -2.22
N ASN A 54 19.71 7.83 -2.04
CA ASN A 54 19.40 9.02 -1.25
C ASN A 54 18.28 9.86 -1.88
N ILE A 55 18.27 10.06 -3.18
CA ILE A 55 17.23 10.83 -3.89
C ILE A 55 15.91 10.09 -3.85
N LEU A 56 15.90 8.79 -4.14
CA LEU A 56 14.70 7.96 -4.10
C LEU A 56 14.12 7.87 -2.68
N THR A 57 14.97 7.82 -1.64
CA THR A 57 14.52 7.92 -0.24
C THR A 57 13.84 9.26 0.04
N GLY A 58 14.35 10.36 -0.54
CA GLY A 58 13.70 11.67 -0.47
C GLY A 58 12.29 11.64 -1.06
N TYR A 59 12.11 11.05 -2.23
CA TYR A 59 10.77 10.91 -2.85
C TYR A 59 9.82 10.01 -2.04
N VAL A 60 10.33 8.94 -1.44
CA VAL A 60 9.54 8.10 -0.53
C VAL A 60 9.09 8.92 0.68
N LYS A 61 9.98 9.73 1.26
CA LYS A 61 9.67 10.62 2.39
C LYS A 61 8.56 11.61 2.02
N GLU A 62 8.73 12.35 0.92
CA GLU A 62 7.75 13.30 0.41
C GLU A 62 6.37 12.65 0.22
N GLU A 63 6.34 11.43 -0.30
CA GLU A 63 5.10 10.70 -0.53
C GLU A 63 4.42 10.26 0.77
N PHE A 64 5.17 9.73 1.73
CA PHE A 64 4.61 9.39 3.04
C PHE A 64 4.09 10.62 3.79
N GLU A 65 4.81 11.75 3.76
CA GLU A 65 4.37 13.02 4.35
C GLU A 65 3.07 13.52 3.69
N ARG A 66 2.98 13.44 2.35
CA ARG A 66 1.77 13.80 1.59
C ARG A 66 0.58 12.91 1.97
N LEU A 67 0.78 11.59 2.01
CA LEU A 67 -0.26 10.62 2.35
C LEU A 67 -0.74 10.80 3.80
N GLN A 68 0.16 11.02 4.75
CA GLN A 68 -0.19 11.27 6.15
C GLN A 68 -0.98 12.58 6.31
N ALA A 69 -0.64 13.62 5.55
CA ALA A 69 -1.41 14.88 5.57
C ALA A 69 -2.83 14.70 5.01
N LEU A 70 -3.02 13.85 4.00
CA LEU A 70 -4.35 13.54 3.44
C LEU A 70 -5.16 12.60 4.34
N HIS A 71 -4.51 11.74 5.10
CA HIS A 71 -5.14 10.73 5.94
C HIS A 71 -4.55 10.77 7.36
N PRO A 72 -4.96 11.76 8.19
CA PRO A 72 -4.46 11.88 9.56
C PRO A 72 -4.66 10.58 10.37
N GLY A 73 -3.61 10.14 11.03
CA GLY A 73 -3.62 8.88 11.80
C GLY A 73 -3.20 7.62 11.01
N LEU A 74 -3.04 7.72 9.69
CA LEU A 74 -2.48 6.66 8.84
C LEU A 74 -1.05 7.01 8.39
N TYR A 75 -0.37 6.08 7.74
CA TYR A 75 0.97 6.27 7.19
C TYR A 75 1.99 6.69 8.24
N THR A 76 1.95 6.09 9.42
CA THR A 76 2.93 6.33 10.47
C THR A 76 4.32 6.01 9.96
N HIS A 77 5.21 7.01 9.96
CA HIS A 77 6.54 6.82 9.39
C HIS A 77 7.63 7.61 10.10
N GLN A 78 8.84 7.13 9.94
CA GLN A 78 10.08 7.84 10.20
C GLN A 78 11.03 7.58 9.03
N ILE A 79 11.34 8.60 8.24
CA ILE A 79 12.20 8.47 7.06
C ILE A 79 13.36 9.45 7.18
N GLU A 80 14.57 8.92 7.24
CA GLU A 80 15.77 9.69 7.57
C GLU A 80 16.83 9.58 6.47
N LEU A 81 17.35 10.74 6.06
CA LEU A 81 18.60 10.86 5.32
C LEU A 81 19.70 11.25 6.32
N ILE A 82 20.62 10.32 6.61
CA ILE A 82 21.63 10.48 7.66
C ILE A 82 22.82 11.28 7.11
N PRO A 83 23.08 12.50 7.60
CA PRO A 83 24.15 13.34 7.10
C PRO A 83 25.54 12.69 7.22
N GLY A 84 26.37 12.87 6.19
CA GLY A 84 27.76 12.38 6.17
C GLY A 84 27.89 10.86 6.11
N LYS A 85 26.81 10.12 5.79
CA LYS A 85 26.82 8.67 5.65
C LYS A 85 26.52 8.28 4.20
N GLY A 86 27.31 7.32 3.70
CA GLY A 86 27.06 6.60 2.47
C GLY A 86 26.18 5.38 2.70
N HIS A 87 26.49 4.28 2.03
CA HIS A 87 25.71 3.05 2.12
C HIS A 87 25.76 2.37 3.50
N SER A 88 26.81 2.57 4.27
CA SER A 88 26.94 2.03 5.62
C SER A 88 26.34 2.99 6.65
N ILE A 89 25.30 2.57 7.33
CA ILE A 89 24.54 3.36 8.32
C ILE A 89 24.35 2.59 9.62
N ASP A 90 24.05 3.32 10.71
CA ASP A 90 23.58 2.72 11.95
C ASP A 90 22.08 2.44 11.86
N TYR A 91 21.69 1.18 12.04
CA TYR A 91 20.30 0.72 11.97
C TYR A 91 19.72 0.32 13.34
N ARG A 92 20.50 0.45 14.42
CA ARG A 92 20.08 0.08 15.78
C ARG A 92 18.79 0.77 16.24
N PRO A 93 18.48 2.04 15.89
CA PRO A 93 17.24 2.70 16.28
C PRO A 93 15.97 2.09 15.70
N THR A 94 16.06 1.35 14.59
CA THR A 94 14.88 0.87 13.84
C THR A 94 14.04 -0.12 14.64
N THR A 95 14.65 -1.14 15.24
CA THR A 95 13.91 -2.18 15.97
C THR A 95 13.19 -1.66 17.23
N PRO A 96 13.81 -0.83 18.09
CA PRO A 96 13.12 -0.25 19.25
C PRO A 96 11.92 0.63 18.85
N TRP A 97 12.03 1.35 17.73
CA TRP A 97 10.93 2.17 17.23
C TRP A 97 9.76 1.28 16.72
N LEU A 98 10.06 0.26 15.91
CA LEU A 98 9.06 -0.65 15.37
C LEU A 98 8.31 -1.45 16.46
N LYS A 99 8.97 -1.81 17.56
CA LYS A 99 8.36 -2.53 18.68
C LYS A 99 7.21 -1.79 19.37
N GLN A 100 7.03 -0.50 19.12
CA GLN A 100 5.95 0.31 19.69
C GLN A 100 4.60 0.11 18.97
N TYR A 101 4.59 -0.57 17.82
CA TYR A 101 3.42 -0.69 16.97
C TYR A 101 2.92 -2.12 16.90
N THR A 102 1.61 -2.24 16.78
CA THR A 102 0.90 -3.51 16.59
C THR A 102 0.12 -3.46 15.28
N ARG A 103 -0.08 -4.64 14.69
CA ARG A 103 -0.86 -4.76 13.47
C ARG A 103 -2.34 -4.46 13.73
N ASN A 104 -2.96 -3.64 12.89
CA ASN A 104 -4.41 -3.50 12.83
C ASN A 104 -4.98 -4.54 11.85
N PRO A 105 -5.68 -5.58 12.31
CA PRO A 105 -6.21 -6.62 11.42
C PRO A 105 -7.54 -6.23 10.75
N TYR A 106 -8.24 -5.20 11.25
CA TYR A 106 -9.58 -4.81 10.80
C TYR A 106 -9.65 -3.32 10.43
N PRO A 107 -8.85 -2.85 9.47
CA PRO A 107 -8.89 -1.46 9.06
C PRO A 107 -10.20 -1.14 8.33
N LYS A 108 -10.82 0.00 8.68
CA LYS A 108 -12.02 0.51 8.00
C LYS A 108 -11.71 1.34 6.75
N TYR A 109 -10.46 1.68 6.54
CA TYR A 109 -9.95 2.23 5.30
C TYR A 109 -8.86 1.31 4.77
N VAL A 110 -8.95 0.93 3.51
CA VAL A 110 -7.95 0.11 2.84
C VAL A 110 -7.61 0.76 1.52
N TYR A 111 -6.36 1.06 1.29
CA TYR A 111 -5.82 1.33 -0.03
C TYR A 111 -4.91 0.18 -0.40
N TRP A 112 -5.17 -0.42 -1.54
CA TRP A 112 -4.36 -1.51 -2.08
C TRP A 112 -4.17 -1.31 -3.57
N GLU A 113 -2.94 -1.02 -3.98
CA GLU A 113 -2.51 -1.15 -5.37
C GLU A 113 -1.95 -2.57 -5.54
N ASP A 114 -2.71 -3.43 -6.23
CA ASP A 114 -2.26 -4.75 -6.62
C ASP A 114 -1.30 -4.61 -7.80
N PHE A 115 -0.09 -5.12 -7.62
CA PHE A 115 0.98 -5.13 -8.62
C PHE A 115 1.69 -6.48 -8.62
N GLU A 116 2.32 -6.79 -9.74
CA GLU A 116 3.10 -8.01 -9.89
C GLU A 116 4.39 -7.94 -9.07
N MET A 117 4.70 -9.03 -8.37
CA MET A 117 6.01 -9.28 -7.76
C MET A 117 6.37 -10.76 -7.93
N ASP A 118 7.53 -11.02 -8.53
CA ASP A 118 8.06 -12.37 -8.80
C ASP A 118 7.08 -13.27 -9.59
N GLY A 119 6.42 -12.71 -10.60
CA GLY A 119 5.46 -13.42 -11.45
C GLY A 119 4.08 -13.63 -10.83
N LEU A 120 3.79 -12.99 -9.70
CA LEU A 120 2.57 -13.21 -8.94
C LEU A 120 1.82 -11.92 -8.63
N HIS A 121 0.50 -12.02 -8.63
CA HIS A 121 -0.42 -11.07 -8.01
C HIS A 121 -0.98 -11.65 -6.73
N ARG A 122 -1.24 -10.78 -5.75
CA ARG A 122 -1.90 -11.23 -4.53
C ARG A 122 -3.40 -11.39 -4.75
N LYS A 123 -3.98 -12.44 -4.17
CA LYS A 123 -5.43 -12.67 -4.21
C LYS A 123 -6.18 -11.92 -3.11
N GLY A 124 -5.49 -11.39 -2.09
CA GLY A 124 -6.16 -10.73 -0.99
C GLY A 124 -5.28 -9.70 -0.30
N PHE A 125 -5.93 -8.73 0.35
CA PHE A 125 -5.31 -7.69 1.14
C PHE A 125 -6.28 -7.24 2.23
N TYR A 126 -5.93 -7.44 3.50
CA TYR A 126 -6.84 -7.33 4.63
C TYR A 126 -8.11 -8.17 4.43
N ASN A 127 -9.27 -7.53 4.38
CA ASN A 127 -10.57 -8.18 4.20
C ASN A 127 -11.08 -8.19 2.75
N LEU A 128 -10.25 -7.75 1.79
CA LEU A 128 -10.53 -7.85 0.36
C LEU A 128 -9.94 -9.14 -0.23
N PHE A 129 -10.73 -9.85 -1.04
CA PHE A 129 -10.27 -11.00 -1.80
C PHE A 129 -10.70 -10.88 -3.27
N VAL A 130 -9.73 -10.88 -4.17
CA VAL A 130 -9.96 -10.78 -5.62
C VAL A 130 -10.21 -12.17 -6.20
N LYS A 131 -11.46 -12.41 -6.59
CA LYS A 131 -11.85 -13.65 -7.26
C LYS A 131 -11.54 -13.61 -8.75
N GLU A 132 -11.77 -12.45 -9.39
CA GLU A 132 -11.43 -12.18 -10.79
C GLU A 132 -10.81 -10.80 -10.89
N ARG A 133 -9.61 -10.71 -11.47
CA ARG A 133 -8.93 -9.43 -11.69
C ARG A 133 -9.62 -8.65 -12.80
N PRO A 134 -9.63 -7.31 -12.75
CA PRO A 134 -10.16 -6.47 -13.83
C PRO A 134 -9.38 -6.62 -15.14
N ASN A 135 -8.10 -6.96 -15.07
CA ASN A 135 -7.22 -7.17 -16.20
C ASN A 135 -6.32 -8.40 -15.93
N ASP A 136 -6.25 -9.31 -16.88
CA ASP A 136 -5.50 -10.57 -16.77
C ASP A 136 -4.03 -10.43 -17.17
N ASP A 137 -3.62 -9.30 -17.77
CA ASP A 137 -2.22 -9.02 -18.05
C ASP A 137 -1.43 -9.02 -16.73
N ILE A 138 -0.32 -9.76 -16.73
CA ILE A 138 0.55 -9.89 -15.53
C ILE A 138 1.14 -8.54 -15.11
N ASN A 139 1.36 -7.62 -16.03
CA ASN A 139 1.91 -6.29 -15.73
C ASN A 139 0.83 -5.26 -15.36
N ALA A 140 -0.46 -5.62 -15.51
CA ALA A 140 -1.55 -4.71 -15.17
C ALA A 140 -1.62 -4.49 -13.67
N ARG A 141 -1.92 -3.25 -13.27
CA ARG A 141 -2.11 -2.85 -11.89
C ARG A 141 -3.54 -2.46 -11.64
N THR A 142 -4.03 -2.78 -10.47
CA THR A 142 -5.39 -2.44 -10.05
C THR A 142 -5.35 -1.79 -8.68
N ARG A 143 -6.00 -0.63 -8.55
CA ARG A 143 -6.26 0.00 -7.25
C ARG A 143 -7.59 -0.49 -6.71
N TYR A 144 -7.58 -0.89 -5.46
CA TYR A 144 -8.75 -1.14 -4.63
C TYR A 144 -8.71 -0.17 -3.46
N GLU A 145 -9.64 0.76 -3.41
CA GLU A 145 -9.74 1.70 -2.31
C GLU A 145 -11.11 1.55 -1.65
N MET A 146 -11.10 1.07 -0.41
CA MET A 146 -12.28 0.78 0.36
C MET A 146 -12.35 1.66 1.60
N SER A 147 -13.54 2.15 1.91
CA SER A 147 -13.85 2.77 3.20
C SER A 147 -15.14 2.20 3.78
N ILE A 148 -15.17 2.06 5.10
CA ILE A 148 -16.32 1.58 5.86
C ILE A 148 -16.72 2.67 6.86
N THR A 149 -17.94 3.17 6.73
CA THR A 149 -18.56 4.11 7.68
C THR A 149 -19.87 3.49 8.14
N ASP A 150 -19.94 3.17 9.43
CA ASP A 150 -21.04 2.38 9.99
C ASP A 150 -21.24 1.07 9.18
N ASN A 151 -22.40 0.89 8.56
CA ASN A 151 -22.73 -0.26 7.71
C ASN A 151 -22.70 0.08 6.21
N HIS A 152 -22.10 1.22 5.83
CA HIS A 152 -21.91 1.58 4.43
C HIS A 152 -20.47 1.35 4.00
N ILE A 153 -20.28 0.51 2.99
CA ILE A 153 -19.00 0.17 2.40
C ILE A 153 -18.90 0.82 1.03
N THR A 154 -17.90 1.64 0.82
CA THR A 154 -17.57 2.21 -0.48
C THR A 154 -16.30 1.54 -1.00
N LEU A 155 -16.31 1.01 -2.20
CA LEU A 155 -15.17 0.40 -2.87
C LEU A 155 -14.98 1.05 -4.25
N ASN A 156 -13.83 1.67 -4.45
CA ASN A 156 -13.40 2.11 -5.77
C ASN A 156 -12.40 1.10 -6.33
N VAL A 157 -12.61 0.68 -7.56
CA VAL A 157 -11.74 -0.25 -8.28
C VAL A 157 -11.33 0.40 -9.60
N ASP A 158 -10.02 0.61 -9.78
CA ASP A 158 -9.49 1.27 -10.96
C ASP A 158 -8.31 0.50 -11.56
N ASN A 159 -8.21 0.52 -12.87
CA ASN A 159 -6.97 0.21 -13.56
C ASN A 159 -5.98 1.37 -13.34
N VAL A 160 -4.73 1.04 -13.03
CA VAL A 160 -3.67 2.01 -12.76
C VAL A 160 -2.63 1.94 -13.85
N VAL A 161 -2.38 3.07 -14.52
CA VAL A 161 -1.31 3.20 -15.52
C VAL A 161 -0.29 4.21 -15.03
N TYR A 162 0.96 3.78 -15.00
CA TYR A 162 2.09 4.63 -14.66
C TYR A 162 2.68 5.29 -15.91
N GLU A 163 2.76 6.60 -15.90
CA GLU A 163 3.49 7.39 -16.86
C GLU A 163 4.81 7.84 -16.23
N THR A 164 5.94 7.45 -16.82
CA THR A 164 7.25 7.85 -16.33
C THR A 164 7.51 9.32 -16.70
N VAL A 165 7.63 10.16 -15.67
CA VAL A 165 7.90 11.61 -15.84
C VAL A 165 9.40 11.89 -15.88
N GLN A 166 10.17 11.14 -15.10
CA GLN A 166 11.62 11.28 -15.05
C GLN A 166 12.29 9.90 -15.01
N LYS A 167 13.23 9.70 -15.92
CA LYS A 167 14.05 8.49 -15.99
C LYS A 167 15.52 8.88 -15.96
N ASP A 168 16.31 8.17 -15.19
CA ASP A 168 17.75 8.33 -15.17
C ASP A 168 18.38 7.77 -16.45
N PRO A 169 19.25 8.54 -17.15
CA PRO A 169 19.86 8.09 -18.38
C PRO A 169 20.97 7.05 -18.18
N ARG A 170 21.60 7.00 -17.00
CA ARG A 170 22.75 6.13 -16.74
C ARG A 170 22.34 4.69 -16.42
N TRP A 171 21.35 4.51 -15.56
CA TRP A 171 20.92 3.21 -15.04
C TRP A 171 19.51 2.82 -15.54
N GLY A 172 18.85 3.73 -16.24
CA GLY A 172 17.49 3.52 -16.70
C GLY A 172 16.47 3.46 -15.57
N ILE A 173 16.79 3.96 -14.37
CA ILE A 173 15.91 3.96 -13.21
C ILE A 173 14.79 4.97 -13.45
N GLU A 174 13.56 4.52 -13.31
CA GLU A 174 12.39 5.39 -13.34
C GLU A 174 12.27 6.11 -11.99
N MET A 175 12.54 7.43 -12.00
CA MET A 175 12.68 8.25 -10.79
C MET A 175 11.35 8.84 -10.31
N LYS A 176 10.53 9.34 -11.26
CA LYS A 176 9.24 9.97 -10.96
C LYS A 176 8.17 9.49 -11.91
N PHE A 177 6.94 9.44 -11.41
CA PHE A 177 5.78 8.94 -12.14
C PHE A 177 4.58 9.83 -11.94
N ARG A 178 3.67 9.74 -12.91
CA ARG A 178 2.27 10.12 -12.76
C ARG A 178 1.44 8.85 -12.79
N LYS A 179 0.44 8.74 -11.91
CA LYS A 179 -0.55 7.65 -11.92
C LYS A 179 -1.83 8.14 -12.59
N ASN A 180 -2.28 7.39 -13.58
CA ASN A 180 -3.56 7.60 -14.23
C ASN A 180 -4.51 6.49 -13.82
N TYR A 181 -5.73 6.86 -13.38
CA TYR A 181 -6.74 5.93 -12.89
C TYR A 181 -7.92 5.90 -13.85
N THR A 182 -8.38 4.70 -14.17
CA THR A 182 -9.58 4.49 -14.98
C THR A 182 -10.48 3.47 -14.28
N PRO A 183 -11.75 3.78 -13.99
CA PRO A 183 -12.65 2.84 -13.35
C PRO A 183 -12.68 1.49 -14.05
N ALA A 184 -12.53 0.41 -13.29
CA ALA A 184 -12.54 -0.94 -13.82
C ALA A 184 -13.96 -1.31 -14.31
N ALA A 185 -14.05 -1.84 -15.52
CA ALA A 185 -15.32 -2.24 -16.14
C ALA A 185 -15.76 -3.66 -15.73
N LYS A 186 -14.84 -4.50 -15.25
CA LYS A 186 -15.07 -5.90 -14.88
C LYS A 186 -14.22 -6.28 -13.66
N GLY A 187 -14.46 -7.46 -13.14
CA GLY A 187 -13.75 -8.04 -12.00
C GLY A 187 -14.73 -8.51 -10.93
N LYS A 188 -14.26 -9.34 -10.01
CA LYS A 188 -15.04 -9.80 -8.86
C LYS A 188 -14.22 -9.74 -7.60
N VAL A 189 -14.77 -9.11 -6.58
CA VAL A 189 -14.17 -8.97 -5.24
C VAL A 189 -15.12 -9.55 -4.20
N ILE A 190 -14.57 -10.25 -3.23
CA ILE A 190 -15.27 -10.66 -2.02
C ILE A 190 -14.77 -9.74 -0.89
N ILE A 191 -15.67 -9.18 -0.12
CA ILE A 191 -15.37 -8.39 1.07
C ILE A 191 -15.75 -9.25 2.28
N TYR A 192 -14.75 -9.68 3.04
CA TYR A 192 -15.00 -10.38 4.30
C TYR A 192 -15.36 -9.39 5.39
N LEU A 193 -16.39 -9.70 6.16
CA LEU A 193 -16.92 -8.83 7.20
C LEU A 193 -16.95 -9.54 8.54
N CYS A 194 -16.77 -8.76 9.61
CA CYS A 194 -16.87 -9.19 11.00
C CYS A 194 -17.43 -8.04 11.85
N ASP A 195 -17.74 -8.31 13.10
CA ASP A 195 -18.34 -7.32 14.02
C ASP A 195 -17.43 -6.12 14.31
N GLU A 196 -16.11 -6.25 14.11
CA GLU A 196 -15.15 -5.13 14.22
C GLU A 196 -15.26 -4.13 13.06
N LEU A 197 -15.76 -4.58 11.90
CA LEU A 197 -15.89 -3.76 10.69
C LEU A 197 -17.27 -3.13 10.56
N VAL A 198 -18.34 -3.91 10.81
CA VAL A 198 -19.74 -3.52 10.61
C VAL A 198 -20.64 -4.15 11.68
N ASP A 199 -21.83 -3.62 11.88
CA ASP A 199 -22.87 -4.26 12.69
C ASP A 199 -23.61 -5.34 11.86
N LEU A 200 -23.23 -6.59 12.01
CA LEU A 200 -23.81 -7.72 11.25
C LEU A 200 -25.32 -7.97 11.52
N LYS A 201 -25.91 -7.33 12.55
CA LYS A 201 -27.35 -7.43 12.83
C LYS A 201 -28.18 -6.48 11.96
N LYS A 202 -27.54 -5.48 11.36
CA LYS A 202 -28.18 -4.46 10.52
C LYS A 202 -27.95 -4.76 9.03
N GLU A 203 -28.69 -4.06 8.19
CA GLU A 203 -28.43 -4.07 6.75
C GLU A 203 -27.10 -3.41 6.45
N ILE A 204 -26.44 -3.96 5.43
CA ILE A 204 -25.16 -3.45 4.91
C ILE A 204 -25.42 -2.95 3.49
N THR A 205 -24.89 -1.79 3.18
CA THR A 205 -24.89 -1.25 1.82
C THR A 205 -23.48 -1.23 1.26
N VAL A 206 -23.31 -1.73 0.05
CA VAL A 206 -22.03 -1.69 -0.67
C VAL A 206 -22.19 -0.90 -1.95
N THR A 207 -21.36 0.11 -2.12
CA THR A 207 -21.26 0.93 -3.33
C THR A 207 -19.90 0.67 -4.00
N VAL A 208 -19.94 0.33 -5.29
CA VAL A 208 -18.72 0.10 -6.09
C VAL A 208 -18.69 1.10 -7.23
N ASN A 209 -17.62 1.88 -7.34
CA ASN A 209 -17.45 2.93 -8.36
C ASN A 209 -18.70 3.83 -8.47
N GLY A 210 -19.25 4.25 -7.32
CA GLY A 210 -20.42 5.13 -7.24
C GLY A 210 -21.77 4.46 -7.51
N LYS A 211 -21.82 3.14 -7.79
CA LYS A 211 -23.06 2.40 -8.04
C LYS A 211 -23.34 1.43 -6.90
N GLN A 212 -24.59 1.39 -6.42
CA GLN A 212 -24.99 0.41 -5.41
C GLN A 212 -24.86 -1.00 -5.97
N ALA A 213 -24.00 -1.82 -5.34
CA ALA A 213 -23.75 -3.20 -5.73
C ALA A 213 -24.47 -4.20 -4.83
N PHE A 214 -24.75 -3.83 -3.57
CA PHE A 214 -25.46 -4.68 -2.61
C PHE A 214 -26.17 -3.82 -1.57
N GLN A 215 -27.34 -4.30 -1.13
CA GLN A 215 -28.01 -3.84 0.08
C GLN A 215 -28.77 -5.01 0.70
N GLY A 216 -28.58 -5.25 1.98
CA GLY A 216 -29.28 -6.30 2.70
C GLY A 216 -28.54 -6.80 3.93
N LYS A 217 -29.15 -7.77 4.59
CA LYS A 217 -28.50 -8.48 5.72
C LYS A 217 -27.61 -9.60 5.19
N VAL A 218 -26.42 -9.71 5.76
CA VAL A 218 -25.52 -10.84 5.52
C VAL A 218 -25.73 -11.92 6.59
N LYS A 219 -25.65 -13.17 6.19
CA LYS A 219 -25.67 -14.30 7.14
C LYS A 219 -24.23 -14.68 7.47
N PRO A 220 -23.87 -14.82 8.74
CA PRO A 220 -22.58 -15.39 9.11
C PRO A 220 -22.39 -16.76 8.45
N HIS A 221 -21.26 -16.97 7.83
CA HIS A 221 -20.92 -18.24 7.21
C HIS A 221 -19.64 -18.77 7.85
N LEU A 222 -19.80 -19.74 8.74
CA LEU A 222 -18.68 -20.51 9.27
C LEU A 222 -18.33 -21.59 8.25
N LYS A 223 -17.17 -21.45 7.59
CA LYS A 223 -16.54 -22.61 6.99
C LYS A 223 -15.89 -23.42 8.09
N THR A 224 -16.43 -24.57 8.40
CA THR A 224 -15.75 -25.63 9.13
C THR A 224 -14.66 -26.27 8.26
#